data_99f068083805cac03782b4bdcc86fa98
#
_entry.id   99f068083805cac03782b4bdcc86fa98
#
_cell.length_a   1.000
_cell.length_b   1.000
_cell.length_c   1.000
_cell.angle_alpha   90.00
_cell.angle_beta   90.00
_cell.angle_gamma   90.00
#
_symmetry.space_group_name_H-M   'P 1'
#
loop_
_entity.id
_entity.type
_entity.pdbx_description
1 polymer ?
#
loop_
_entity_poly.entity_id
_entity_poly.type
_entity_poly.pdbx_seq_one_letter_code
_entity_poly.pdbx_strand_id
1 'polypeptide(L)'
;MTPIDKIILEGPDLSGKTTLYQNIHKATGYKWNIQDRSALSMLVYAKLYERPEFSHVERLNEELNNLNNQVIILLPPWPIILERFKSRGDDLHDFISLKKVYDLFAEAAEELEEYK
;
A
#
# COMPACT_ATOMS: atom_id res chain seq x y z
N MET A 1 3.22 25.49 9.69
CA MET A 1 2.91 24.22 9.01
C MET A 1 4.01 23.21 9.28
N THR A 2 3.64 22.04 9.83
CA THR A 2 4.62 21.01 10.14
C THR A 2 5.03 20.31 8.84
N PRO A 3 6.33 20.21 8.53
CA PRO A 3 6.74 19.52 7.30
C PRO A 3 6.40 18.03 7.36
N ILE A 4 6.15 17.45 6.20
CA ILE A 4 5.95 16.01 6.08
C ILE A 4 7.32 15.35 6.20
N ASP A 5 7.49 14.48 7.21
CA ASP A 5 8.73 13.73 7.40
C ASP A 5 8.87 12.59 6.40
N LYS A 6 7.75 11.94 6.09
CA LYS A 6 7.78 10.73 5.28
C LYS A 6 6.45 10.55 4.53
N ILE A 7 6.57 10.18 3.27
CA ILE A 7 5.44 9.71 2.47
C ILE A 7 5.57 8.19 2.37
N ILE A 8 4.50 7.47 2.76
CA ILE A 8 4.46 6.01 2.73
C ILE A 8 3.49 5.60 1.63
N LEU A 9 3.96 4.87 0.64
CA LEU A 9 3.14 4.37 -0.45
C LEU A 9 2.77 2.92 -0.19
N GLU A 10 1.48 2.63 -0.19
CA GLU A 10 0.93 1.31 0.05
C GLU A 10 0.00 0.92 -1.08
N GLY A 11 -0.20 -0.39 -1.28
CA GLY A 11 -1.11 -0.88 -2.30
C GLY A 11 -0.69 -2.26 -2.80
N PRO A 12 -1.61 -2.95 -3.48
CA PRO A 12 -1.32 -4.27 -4.04
C PRO A 12 -0.34 -4.18 -5.22
N ASP A 13 0.18 -5.31 -5.63
CA ASP A 13 0.97 -5.38 -6.86
C ASP A 13 0.13 -4.89 -8.04
N LEU A 14 0.78 -4.35 -9.04
CA LEU A 14 0.15 -3.79 -10.24
C LEU A 14 -0.68 -2.52 -9.99
N SER A 15 -0.59 -1.94 -8.81
CA SER A 15 -1.33 -0.70 -8.48
C SER A 15 -0.73 0.56 -9.11
N GLY A 16 0.48 0.48 -9.66
CA GLY A 16 1.20 1.65 -10.16
C GLY A 16 2.07 2.31 -9.10
N LYS A 17 2.24 1.68 -7.95
CA LYS A 17 2.97 2.22 -6.83
C LYS A 17 4.44 2.54 -7.17
N THR A 18 5.12 1.61 -7.85
CA THR A 18 6.52 1.82 -8.25
C THR A 18 6.66 3.01 -9.20
N THR A 19 5.75 3.13 -10.16
CA THR A 19 5.74 4.25 -11.10
C THR A 19 5.54 5.57 -10.38
N LEU A 20 4.60 5.61 -9.45
CA LEU A 20 4.35 6.82 -8.64
C LEU A 20 5.58 7.17 -7.80
N TYR A 21 6.19 6.18 -7.16
CA TYR A 21 7.41 6.36 -6.37
C TYR A 21 8.51 7.03 -7.20
N GLN A 22 8.78 6.49 -8.38
CA GLN A 22 9.80 7.03 -9.27
C GLN A 22 9.46 8.44 -9.75
N ASN A 23 8.20 8.70 -10.09
CA ASN A 23 7.77 10.01 -10.59
C ASN A 23 7.85 11.09 -9.51
N ILE A 24 7.49 10.77 -8.27
CA ILE A 24 7.60 11.73 -7.17
C ILE A 24 9.08 12.07 -6.91
N HIS A 25 9.94 11.07 -6.89
CA HIS A 25 11.38 11.30 -6.70
C HIS A 25 11.94 12.20 -7.80
N LYS A 26 11.62 11.94 -9.05
CA LYS A 26 12.10 12.76 -10.15
C LYS A 26 11.59 14.19 -10.06
N ALA A 27 10.29 14.35 -9.75
CA ALA A 27 9.68 15.67 -9.68
C ALA A 27 10.23 16.52 -8.54
N THR A 28 10.69 15.90 -7.46
CA THR A 28 11.17 16.60 -6.27
C THR A 28 12.68 16.62 -6.16
N GLY A 29 13.42 16.11 -7.16
CA GLY A 29 14.88 16.07 -7.15
C GLY A 29 15.44 15.14 -6.07
N TYR A 30 14.70 14.09 -5.75
CA TYR A 30 15.08 13.09 -4.74
C TYR A 30 15.23 13.67 -3.33
N LYS A 31 14.55 14.77 -3.06
CA LYS A 31 14.65 15.45 -1.75
C LYS A 31 13.64 14.95 -0.73
N TRP A 32 12.56 14.30 -1.18
CA TRP A 32 11.52 13.83 -0.27
C TRP A 32 11.82 12.43 0.23
N ASN A 33 11.48 12.17 1.50
CA ASN A 33 11.57 10.85 2.08
C ASN A 33 10.32 10.05 1.72
N ILE A 34 10.45 9.11 0.78
CA ILE A 34 9.34 8.29 0.32
C ILE A 34 9.69 6.84 0.62
N GLN A 35 8.79 6.16 1.35
CA GLN A 35 8.94 4.75 1.67
C GLN A 35 7.95 3.93 0.85
N ASP A 36 8.46 2.91 0.17
CA ASP A 36 7.66 1.96 -0.59
C ASP A 36 7.30 0.79 0.32
N ARG A 37 6.04 0.73 0.73
CA ARG A 37 5.48 -0.22 1.69
C ARG A 37 5.98 -0.02 3.12
N SER A 38 5.11 -0.27 4.09
CA SER A 38 5.45 -0.25 5.50
C SER A 38 4.48 -1.12 6.30
N ALA A 39 4.03 -0.65 7.46
CA ALA A 39 3.24 -1.45 8.40
C ALA A 39 1.94 -1.98 7.81
N LEU A 40 1.26 -1.21 6.95
CA LEU A 40 0.01 -1.68 6.34
C LEU A 40 0.25 -2.90 5.45
N SER A 41 1.28 -2.87 4.61
CA SER A 41 1.64 -4.05 3.80
C SER A 41 1.96 -5.24 4.67
N MET A 42 2.72 -5.05 5.76
CA MET A 42 3.05 -6.15 6.67
C MET A 42 1.80 -6.74 7.31
N LEU A 43 0.84 -5.89 7.69
CA LEU A 43 -0.43 -6.35 8.24
C LEU A 43 -1.25 -7.12 7.20
N VAL A 44 -1.34 -6.62 5.97
CA VAL A 44 -2.05 -7.30 4.88
C VAL A 44 -1.48 -8.69 4.63
N TYR A 45 -0.14 -8.80 4.53
CA TYR A 45 0.48 -10.10 4.30
C TYR A 45 0.38 -11.02 5.51
N ALA A 46 0.38 -10.47 6.74
CA ALA A 46 0.13 -11.28 7.93
C ALA A 46 -1.27 -11.89 7.90
N LYS A 47 -2.27 -11.12 7.49
CA LYS A 47 -3.64 -11.64 7.32
C LYS A 47 -3.72 -12.68 6.21
N LEU A 48 -3.04 -12.43 5.09
CA LEU A 48 -3.04 -13.36 3.96
C LEU A 48 -2.48 -14.74 4.35
N TYR A 49 -1.40 -14.74 5.13
CA TYR A 49 -0.71 -15.96 5.54
C TYR A 49 -1.08 -16.44 6.94
N GLU A 50 -2.12 -15.86 7.52
CA GLU A 50 -2.63 -16.23 8.85
C GLU A 50 -1.54 -16.18 9.93
N ARG A 51 -0.73 -15.12 9.90
CA ARG A 51 0.33 -14.87 10.88
C ARG A 51 -0.16 -13.90 11.96
N PRO A 52 0.52 -13.83 13.12
CA PRO A 52 0.16 -12.87 14.17
C PRO A 52 0.17 -11.42 13.65
N GLU A 53 -0.85 -10.65 14.03
CA GLU A 53 -1.07 -9.29 13.50
C GLU A 53 -0.73 -8.17 14.49
N PHE A 54 -0.63 -8.48 15.78
CA PHE A 54 -0.60 -7.47 16.85
C PHE A 54 0.52 -6.45 16.68
N SER A 55 1.74 -6.89 16.42
CA SER A 55 2.88 -5.97 16.26
C SER A 55 2.72 -5.07 15.04
N HIS A 56 2.12 -5.59 13.98
CA HIS A 56 1.89 -4.81 12.76
C HIS A 56 0.79 -3.77 12.96
N VAL A 57 -0.25 -4.10 13.72
CA VAL A 57 -1.32 -3.15 14.08
C VAL A 57 -0.74 -2.02 14.92
N GLU A 58 0.10 -2.33 15.91
CA GLU A 58 0.75 -1.30 16.73
C GLU A 58 1.60 -0.35 15.88
N ARG A 59 2.44 -0.91 14.99
CA ARG A 59 3.27 -0.08 14.12
C ARG A 59 2.45 0.79 13.19
N LEU A 60 1.37 0.24 12.62
CA LEU A 60 0.49 1.01 11.76
C LEU A 60 -0.13 2.18 12.53
N ASN A 61 -0.60 1.93 13.75
CA ASN A 61 -1.16 3.00 14.58
C ASN A 61 -0.13 4.08 14.87
N GLU A 62 1.11 3.71 15.17
CA GLU A 62 2.18 4.68 15.38
C GLU A 62 2.44 5.53 14.13
N GLU A 63 2.49 4.90 12.95
CA GLU A 63 2.69 5.61 11.70
C GLU A 63 1.55 6.58 11.41
N LEU A 64 0.29 6.15 11.62
CA LEU A 64 -0.88 6.97 11.37
C LEU A 64 -1.03 8.12 12.37
N ASN A 65 -0.58 7.92 13.60
CA ASN A 65 -0.64 8.95 14.64
C ASN A 65 0.47 9.99 14.52
N ASN A 66 1.49 9.71 13.73
CA ASN A 66 2.53 10.70 13.47
C ASN A 66 2.04 11.66 12.40
N LEU A 67 1.71 12.88 12.79
CA LEU A 67 1.15 13.90 11.89
C LEU A 67 2.09 14.32 10.77
N ASN A 68 3.38 13.98 10.89
CA ASN A 68 4.37 14.28 9.87
C ASN A 68 4.48 13.18 8.80
N ASN A 69 3.75 12.08 8.96
CA ASN A 69 3.68 11.03 7.96
C ASN A 69 2.44 11.20 7.10
N GLN A 70 2.60 10.92 5.81
CA GLN A 70 1.49 10.86 4.85
C GLN A 70 1.42 9.45 4.29
N VAL A 71 0.36 8.71 4.59
CA VAL A 71 0.14 7.38 4.03
C VAL A 71 -0.79 7.50 2.83
N ILE A 72 -0.35 7.00 1.68
CA ILE A 72 -1.12 7.02 0.44
C ILE A 72 -1.34 5.58 0.00
N ILE A 73 -2.60 5.18 -0.11
CA ILE A 73 -2.97 3.84 -0.56
C ILE A 73 -3.42 3.94 -2.02
N LEU A 74 -2.68 3.29 -2.92
CA LEU A 74 -3.04 3.20 -4.33
C LEU A 74 -3.92 1.97 -4.53
N LEU A 75 -5.16 2.22 -4.92
CA LEU A 75 -6.13 1.14 -5.10
C LEU A 75 -6.93 1.38 -6.39
N PRO A 76 -6.29 1.15 -7.57
CA PRO A 76 -7.03 1.27 -8.84
C PRO A 76 -8.23 0.31 -8.83
N PRO A 77 -9.26 0.57 -9.64
CA PRO A 77 -10.36 -0.39 -9.75
C PRO A 77 -9.84 -1.77 -10.14
N TRP A 78 -10.46 -2.82 -9.58
CA TRP A 78 -10.02 -4.19 -9.84
C TRP A 78 -9.89 -4.54 -11.32
N PRO A 79 -10.82 -4.11 -12.22
CA PRO A 79 -10.66 -4.41 -13.65
C PRO A 79 -9.33 -3.92 -14.25
N ILE A 80 -8.81 -2.81 -13.77
CA ILE A 80 -7.51 -2.28 -14.23
C ILE A 80 -6.38 -3.22 -13.81
N ILE A 81 -6.39 -3.68 -12.56
CA ILE A 81 -5.38 -4.60 -12.06
C ILE A 81 -5.47 -5.94 -12.79
N LEU A 82 -6.69 -6.43 -13.03
CA LEU A 82 -6.92 -7.66 -13.75
C LEU A 82 -6.36 -7.59 -15.18
N GLU A 83 -6.59 -6.46 -15.86
CA GLU A 83 -6.05 -6.26 -17.21
C GLU A 83 -4.53 -6.27 -17.23
N ARG A 84 -3.91 -5.60 -16.27
CA ARG A 84 -2.46 -5.58 -16.12
C ARG A 84 -1.90 -6.98 -15.85
N PHE A 85 -2.59 -7.74 -15.01
CA PHE A 85 -2.22 -9.12 -14.69
C PHE A 85 -2.26 -10.00 -15.96
N LYS A 86 -3.34 -9.91 -16.72
CA LYS A 86 -3.50 -10.68 -17.96
C LYS A 86 -2.39 -10.35 -18.96
N SER A 87 -2.01 -9.09 -19.06
CA SER A 87 -0.94 -8.64 -19.96
C SER A 87 0.42 -9.21 -19.59
N ARG A 88 0.65 -9.52 -18.30
CA ARG A 88 1.90 -10.13 -17.84
C ARG A 88 1.95 -11.62 -18.09
N GLY A 89 0.81 -12.28 -18.24
CA GLY A 89 0.75 -13.72 -18.47
C GLY A 89 1.06 -14.57 -17.24
N ASP A 90 0.82 -14.05 -16.04
CA ASP A 90 1.03 -14.78 -14.78
C ASP A 90 0.03 -15.93 -14.64
N ASP A 91 0.32 -16.90 -13.77
CA ASP A 91 -0.50 -18.09 -13.62
C ASP A 91 -1.69 -17.88 -12.66
N LEU A 92 -2.59 -18.88 -12.62
CA LEU A 92 -3.80 -18.81 -11.82
C LEU A 92 -3.54 -18.70 -10.31
N HIS A 93 -2.45 -19.32 -9.83
CA HIS A 93 -2.10 -19.26 -8.41
C HIS A 93 -1.79 -17.82 -7.99
N ASP A 94 -0.99 -17.12 -8.77
CA ASP A 94 -0.69 -15.72 -8.53
C ASP A 94 -1.93 -14.85 -8.63
N PHE A 95 -2.86 -15.19 -9.52
CA PHE A 95 -4.14 -14.48 -9.65
C PHE A 95 -4.97 -14.56 -8.36
N ILE A 96 -5.08 -15.75 -7.76
CA ILE A 96 -5.84 -15.94 -6.53
C ILE A 96 -5.22 -15.13 -5.39
N SER A 97 -3.90 -15.19 -5.25
CA SER A 97 -3.18 -14.42 -4.23
C SER A 97 -3.34 -12.91 -4.44
N LEU A 98 -3.22 -12.45 -5.69
CA LEU A 98 -3.38 -11.04 -6.02
C LEU A 98 -4.78 -10.53 -5.64
N LYS A 99 -5.82 -11.30 -5.94
CA LYS A 99 -7.20 -10.92 -5.60
C LYS A 99 -7.38 -10.80 -4.09
N LYS A 100 -6.84 -11.75 -3.32
CA LYS A 100 -6.91 -11.70 -1.85
C LYS A 100 -6.18 -10.48 -1.30
N VAL A 101 -4.99 -10.18 -1.80
CA VAL A 101 -4.21 -9.01 -1.38
C VAL A 101 -4.97 -7.73 -1.72
N TYR A 102 -5.53 -7.65 -2.92
CA TYR A 102 -6.34 -6.50 -3.32
C TYR A 102 -7.51 -6.26 -2.36
N ASP A 103 -8.26 -7.33 -2.05
CA ASP A 103 -9.42 -7.23 -1.17
C ASP A 103 -9.01 -6.78 0.24
N LEU A 104 -7.87 -7.25 0.75
CA LEU A 104 -7.36 -6.85 2.07
C LEU A 104 -6.97 -5.38 2.10
N PHE A 105 -6.34 -4.87 1.04
CA PHE A 105 -6.05 -3.44 0.94
C PHE A 105 -7.34 -2.61 0.83
N ALA A 106 -8.33 -3.09 0.10
CA ALA A 106 -9.61 -2.40 -0.02
C ALA A 106 -10.33 -2.29 1.33
N GLU A 107 -10.35 -3.38 2.10
CA GLU A 107 -10.91 -3.38 3.46
C GLU A 107 -10.16 -2.40 4.37
N ALA A 108 -8.83 -2.39 4.30
CA ALA A 108 -8.01 -1.48 5.10
C ALA A 108 -8.28 -0.03 4.72
N ALA A 109 -8.43 0.27 3.45
CA ALA A 109 -8.72 1.63 2.99
C ALA A 109 -10.07 2.13 3.54
N GLU A 110 -11.10 1.28 3.56
CA GLU A 110 -12.39 1.62 4.14
C GLU A 110 -12.28 1.89 5.64
N GLU A 111 -11.57 1.04 6.37
CA GLU A 111 -11.38 1.20 7.80
C GLU A 111 -10.64 2.49 8.13
N LEU A 112 -9.61 2.83 7.36
CA LEU A 112 -8.80 4.02 7.61
C LEU A 112 -9.55 5.31 7.27
N GLU A 113 -10.50 5.30 6.36
CA GLU A 113 -11.32 6.47 6.07
C GLU A 113 -12.13 6.91 7.28
N GLU A 114 -12.54 5.97 8.13
CA GLU A 114 -13.32 6.28 9.33
C GLU A 114 -12.51 7.05 10.38
N TYR A 115 -11.18 7.06 10.27
CA TYR A 115 -10.30 7.74 11.23
C TYR A 115 -9.92 9.16 10.83
N LYS A 116 -10.47 9.66 9.76
CA LYS A 116 -10.18 11.03 9.31
C LYS A 116 -11.04 12.07 10.00
#